data_5b3190dbc7ecb86fac69f4c10241d592
#
_entry.id   5b3190dbc7ecb86fac69f4c10241d592
#
_cell.length_a   1.000
_cell.length_b   1.000
_cell.length_c   1.000
_cell.angle_alpha   90.00
_cell.angle_beta   90.00
_cell.angle_gamma   90.00
#
_symmetry.space_group_name_H-M   'P 1'
#
loop_
_entity.id
_entity.type
_entity.pdbx_description
1 polymer ?
#
loop_
_entity_poly.entity_id
_entity_poly.type
_entity_poly.pdbx_seq_one_letter_code
_entity_poly.pdbx_strand_id
1 'polypeptide(L)'
;AIKLIRDYDPSIPPLPADAEQLMQATLNIVRNAMQALSSPSVDHDLGKIILRTRITRNATLNSTFHRLAARIKIIDNGPGIPEEIIHNLFYPMISGRPEGTGLGLSITRDIINRHNGLVECQSRPGATCFSIVLPLA
;
A
#
# COMPACT_ATOMS: atom_id res chain seq x y z
N ALA A 1 -18.43 -11.47 3.68
CA ALA A 1 -17.46 -10.62 4.38
C ALA A 1 -16.10 -10.68 3.70
N ILE A 2 -15.34 -9.58 3.78
CA ILE A 2 -13.99 -9.52 3.22
C ILE A 2 -13.06 -10.36 4.09
N LYS A 3 -12.29 -11.25 3.46
CA LYS A 3 -11.32 -12.09 4.16
C LYS A 3 -9.99 -11.34 4.26
N LEU A 4 -9.45 -11.24 5.48
CA LEU A 4 -8.14 -10.67 5.72
C LEU A 4 -7.12 -11.80 5.93
N ILE A 5 -6.07 -11.79 5.13
CA ILE A 5 -4.99 -12.79 5.21
C ILE A 5 -3.71 -12.08 5.67
N ARG A 6 -3.11 -12.57 6.76
CA ARG A 6 -1.83 -12.07 7.27
C ARG A 6 -0.72 -13.02 6.85
N ASP A 7 0.29 -12.48 6.20
CA ASP A 7 1.42 -13.24 5.67
C ASP A 7 2.71 -12.49 6.02
N TYR A 8 3.11 -12.62 7.28
CA TYR A 8 4.19 -11.83 7.86
C TYR A 8 5.49 -12.60 7.93
N ASP A 9 6.59 -11.90 7.66
CA ASP A 9 7.95 -12.41 7.82
C ASP A 9 8.42 -12.08 9.24
N PRO A 10 8.55 -13.07 10.14
CA PRO A 10 8.96 -12.80 11.51
C PRO A 10 10.43 -12.43 11.68
N SER A 11 11.23 -12.55 10.62
CA SER A 11 12.65 -12.21 10.67
C SER A 11 12.94 -10.72 10.54
N ILE A 12 11.92 -9.91 10.24
CA ILE A 12 12.11 -8.47 10.09
C ILE A 12 12.43 -7.85 11.46
N PRO A 13 13.59 -7.19 11.61
CA PRO A 13 13.92 -6.55 12.88
C PRO A 13 13.09 -5.28 13.10
N PRO A 14 13.00 -4.79 14.36
CA PRO A 14 12.41 -3.49 14.60
C PRO A 14 13.11 -2.41 13.76
N LEU A 15 12.32 -1.49 13.20
CA LEU A 15 12.89 -0.39 12.45
C LEU A 15 12.61 0.94 13.16
N PRO A 16 13.55 1.92 13.06
CA PRO A 16 13.32 3.22 13.66
C PRO A 16 12.30 3.99 12.84
N ALA A 17 11.11 4.16 13.40
CA ALA A 17 10.01 4.79 12.69
C ALA A 17 8.99 5.32 13.69
N ASP A 18 8.17 6.27 13.24
CA ASP A 18 7.01 6.73 13.98
C ASP A 18 5.87 5.72 13.78
N ALA A 19 5.58 4.94 14.81
CA ALA A 19 4.60 3.88 14.73
C ALA A 19 3.20 4.40 14.40
N GLU A 20 2.81 5.56 14.94
CA GLU A 20 1.50 6.14 14.64
C GLU A 20 1.39 6.57 13.18
N GLN A 21 2.44 7.18 12.64
CA GLN A 21 2.46 7.60 11.24
C GLN A 21 2.44 6.40 10.31
N LEU A 22 3.23 5.37 10.59
CA LEU A 22 3.22 4.16 9.76
C LEU A 22 1.87 3.45 9.82
N MET A 23 1.23 3.43 10.97
CA MET A 23 -0.12 2.89 11.09
C MET A 23 -1.11 3.69 10.24
N GLN A 24 -1.04 5.02 10.27
CA GLN A 24 -1.90 5.87 9.46
C GLN A 24 -1.70 5.60 7.96
N ALA A 25 -0.45 5.51 7.52
CA ALA A 25 -0.14 5.22 6.12
C ALA A 25 -0.72 3.87 5.70
N THR A 26 -0.52 2.84 6.51
CA THR A 26 -1.02 1.50 6.23
C THR A 26 -2.55 1.47 6.21
N LEU A 27 -3.19 2.11 7.19
CA LEU A 27 -4.65 2.16 7.25
C LEU A 27 -5.26 2.90 6.07
N ASN A 28 -4.63 3.95 5.58
CA ASN A 28 -5.10 4.67 4.40
C ASN A 28 -5.15 3.74 3.18
N ILE A 29 -4.13 2.89 3.02
CA ILE A 29 -4.09 1.92 1.92
C ILE A 29 -5.13 0.82 2.13
N VAL A 30 -5.26 0.30 3.36
CA VAL A 30 -6.25 -0.73 3.68
C VAL A 30 -7.68 -0.23 3.42
N ARG A 31 -7.97 1.02 3.83
CA ARG A 31 -9.28 1.62 3.53
C ARG A 31 -9.55 1.71 2.04
N ASN A 32 -8.50 2.04 1.28
CA ASN A 32 -8.61 2.10 -0.18
C ASN A 32 -8.95 0.73 -0.76
N ALA A 33 -8.33 -0.34 -0.25
CA ALA A 33 -8.64 -1.70 -0.65
C ALA A 33 -10.08 -2.09 -0.26
N MET A 34 -10.52 -1.73 0.94
CA MET A 34 -11.88 -2.01 1.39
C MET A 34 -12.92 -1.31 0.52
N GLN A 35 -12.67 -0.05 0.13
CA GLN A 35 -13.55 0.68 -0.77
C GLN A 35 -13.62 0.02 -2.15
N ALA A 36 -12.48 -0.47 -2.66
CA ALA A 36 -12.46 -1.18 -3.93
C ALA A 36 -13.31 -2.46 -3.87
N LEU A 37 -13.23 -3.18 -2.77
CA LEU A 37 -13.99 -4.42 -2.58
C LEU A 37 -15.46 -4.18 -2.26
N SER A 38 -15.85 -2.95 -1.96
CA SER A 38 -17.26 -2.56 -1.77
C SER A 38 -17.96 -2.16 -3.07
N SER A 39 -17.23 -2.19 -4.19
CA SER A 39 -17.79 -1.87 -5.50
C SER A 39 -18.91 -2.86 -5.87
N PRO A 40 -20.01 -2.39 -6.50
CA PRO A 40 -21.08 -3.28 -6.96
C PRO A 40 -20.62 -4.37 -7.94
N SER A 41 -19.48 -4.16 -8.61
CA SER A 41 -18.93 -5.16 -9.54
C SER A 41 -18.18 -6.28 -8.85
N VAL A 42 -18.01 -6.21 -7.52
CA VAL A 42 -17.27 -7.19 -6.74
C VAL A 42 -18.23 -8.08 -5.97
N ASP A 43 -18.01 -9.40 -6.02
CA ASP A 43 -18.70 -10.32 -5.15
C ASP A 43 -18.07 -10.25 -3.76
N HIS A 44 -18.80 -9.69 -2.80
CA HIS A 44 -18.31 -9.47 -1.44
C HIS A 44 -17.89 -10.75 -0.73
N ASP A 45 -18.46 -11.91 -1.10
CA ASP A 45 -18.08 -13.19 -0.49
C ASP A 45 -16.72 -13.69 -0.98
N LEU A 46 -16.24 -13.16 -2.11
CA LEU A 46 -14.93 -13.51 -2.69
C LEU A 46 -13.86 -12.46 -2.43
N GLY A 47 -14.22 -11.33 -1.81
CA GLY A 47 -13.28 -10.25 -1.52
C GLY A 47 -12.22 -10.64 -0.50
N LYS A 48 -10.95 -10.34 -0.79
CA LYS A 48 -9.87 -10.60 0.16
C LYS A 48 -8.80 -9.53 0.08
N ILE A 49 -8.16 -9.30 1.23
CA ILE A 49 -7.02 -8.41 1.38
C ILE A 49 -5.90 -9.22 2.00
N ILE A 50 -4.72 -9.17 1.40
CA ILE A 50 -3.52 -9.82 1.92
C ILE A 50 -2.59 -8.73 2.44
N LEU A 51 -2.17 -8.86 3.70
CA LEU A 51 -1.11 -8.03 4.29
C LEU A 51 0.14 -8.90 4.34
N ARG A 52 1.15 -8.54 3.54
CA ARG A 52 2.37 -9.34 3.42
C ARG A 52 3.58 -8.50 3.77
N THR A 53 4.47 -9.05 4.58
CA THR A 53 5.74 -8.40 4.91
C THR A 53 6.90 -9.30 4.49
N ARG A 54 7.95 -8.70 3.91
CA ARG A 54 9.16 -9.42 3.48
C ARG A 54 10.38 -8.52 3.65
N ILE A 55 11.54 -9.13 3.81
CA ILE A 55 12.81 -8.44 3.70
C ILE A 55 13.19 -8.36 2.23
N THR A 56 13.61 -7.17 1.80
CA THR A 56 14.14 -6.93 0.46
C THR A 56 15.61 -6.57 0.61
N ARG A 57 16.48 -7.20 -0.22
CA ARG A 57 17.91 -6.92 -0.21
C ARG A 57 18.27 -6.01 -1.36
N ASN A 58 19.29 -5.16 -1.15
CA ASN A 58 19.86 -4.31 -2.20
C ASN A 58 18.80 -3.42 -2.85
N ALA A 59 18.10 -2.65 -2.01
CA ALA A 59 17.07 -1.73 -2.46
C ALA A 59 17.64 -0.32 -2.62
N THR A 60 17.30 0.34 -3.73
CA THR A 60 17.60 1.77 -3.91
C THR A 60 16.31 2.55 -3.67
N LEU A 61 16.32 3.37 -2.63
CA LEU A 61 15.17 4.17 -2.23
C LEU A 61 15.55 5.65 -2.34
N ASN A 62 14.86 6.39 -3.23
CA ASN A 62 15.11 7.82 -3.41
C ASN A 62 16.59 8.12 -3.67
N SER A 63 17.20 7.33 -4.56
CA SER A 63 18.62 7.45 -4.96
C SER A 63 19.63 7.02 -3.88
N THR A 64 19.18 6.48 -2.75
CA THR A 64 20.05 5.96 -1.70
C THR A 64 19.98 4.43 -1.67
N PHE A 65 21.16 3.80 -1.72
CA PHE A 65 21.25 2.34 -1.67
C PHE A 65 21.15 1.85 -0.22
N HIS A 66 20.35 0.81 -0.02
CA HIS A 66 20.19 0.13 1.27
C HIS A 66 20.40 -1.36 1.09
N ARG A 67 21.22 -1.98 1.94
CA ARG A 67 21.45 -3.42 1.90
C ARG A 67 20.20 -4.20 2.28
N LEU A 68 19.43 -3.66 3.22
CA LEU A 68 18.20 -4.29 3.71
C LEU A 68 17.09 -3.26 3.79
N ALA A 69 15.91 -3.69 3.37
CA ALA A 69 14.69 -2.92 3.51
C ALA A 69 13.54 -3.86 3.89
N ALA A 70 12.53 -3.31 4.54
CA ALA A 70 11.28 -4.01 4.79
C ALA A 70 10.29 -3.64 3.69
N ARG A 71 9.63 -4.63 3.11
CA ARG A 71 8.57 -4.42 2.12
C ARG A 71 7.26 -4.87 2.72
N ILE A 72 6.30 -3.95 2.75
CA ILE A 72 4.93 -4.22 3.21
C ILE A 72 4.04 -4.13 1.98
N LYS A 73 3.34 -5.22 1.67
CA LYS A 73 2.40 -5.27 0.55
C LYS A 73 0.99 -5.37 1.08
N ILE A 74 0.10 -4.56 0.51
CA ILE A 74 -1.34 -4.64 0.74
C ILE A 74 -1.97 -4.98 -0.60
N ILE A 75 -2.49 -6.20 -0.71
CA ILE A 75 -2.97 -6.76 -1.98
C ILE A 75 -4.47 -7.01 -1.86
N ASP A 76 -5.25 -6.49 -2.81
CA ASP A 76 -6.68 -6.79 -2.89
C ASP A 76 -7.03 -7.41 -4.23
N ASN A 77 -8.13 -8.16 -4.27
CA ASN A 77 -8.64 -8.79 -5.49
C ASN A 77 -9.84 -8.03 -6.07
N GLY A 78 -9.85 -6.72 -5.90
CA GLY A 78 -10.90 -5.84 -6.43
C GLY A 78 -10.78 -5.60 -7.93
N PRO A 79 -11.55 -4.63 -8.43
CA PRO A 79 -11.65 -4.39 -9.89
C PRO A 79 -10.38 -3.79 -10.50
N GLY A 80 -9.44 -3.32 -9.68
CA GLY A 80 -8.25 -2.64 -10.16
C GLY A 80 -8.45 -1.14 -10.28
N ILE A 81 -7.37 -0.45 -10.64
CA ILE A 81 -7.33 1.01 -10.79
C ILE A 81 -7.06 1.32 -12.25
N PRO A 82 -7.84 2.23 -12.87
CA PRO A 82 -7.59 2.63 -14.26
C PRO A 82 -6.16 3.15 -14.45
N GLU A 83 -5.55 2.78 -15.57
CA GLU A 83 -4.16 3.12 -15.85
C GLU A 83 -3.93 4.63 -15.86
N GLU A 84 -4.87 5.40 -16.36
CA GLU A 84 -4.79 6.86 -16.39
C GLU A 84 -4.81 7.50 -14.99
N ILE A 85 -5.26 6.78 -13.99
CA ILE A 85 -5.28 7.24 -12.59
C ILE A 85 -4.02 6.83 -11.85
N ILE A 86 -3.43 5.67 -12.17
CA ILE A 86 -2.27 5.13 -11.45
C ILE A 86 -1.11 6.12 -11.44
N HIS A 87 -0.83 6.78 -12.56
CA HIS A 87 0.29 7.71 -12.66
C HIS A 87 0.18 8.91 -11.72
N ASN A 88 -1.04 9.28 -11.32
CA ASN A 88 -1.29 10.45 -10.48
C ASN A 88 -1.90 10.06 -9.12
N LEU A 89 -1.86 8.78 -8.79
CA LEU A 89 -2.61 8.21 -7.67
C LEU A 89 -2.24 8.83 -6.32
N PHE A 90 -0.97 9.21 -6.16
CA PHE A 90 -0.46 9.75 -4.91
C PHE A 90 -0.49 11.28 -4.85
N TYR A 91 -1.01 11.94 -5.86
CA TYR A 91 -1.18 13.38 -5.83
C TYR A 91 -2.49 13.74 -5.12
N PRO A 92 -2.54 14.88 -4.43
CA PRO A 92 -3.77 15.30 -3.74
C PRO A 92 -4.95 15.45 -4.70
N MET A 93 -6.15 15.14 -4.19
CA MET A 93 -7.43 15.32 -4.89
C MET A 93 -7.64 14.43 -6.11
N ILE A 94 -6.82 13.39 -6.27
CA ILE A 94 -7.03 12.38 -7.30
C ILE A 94 -7.72 11.18 -6.65
N SER A 95 -8.89 10.81 -7.17
CA SER A 95 -9.64 9.64 -6.68
C SER A 95 -10.30 8.93 -7.85
N GLY A 96 -10.18 7.62 -7.87
CA GLY A 96 -10.88 6.76 -8.82
C GLY A 96 -12.29 6.38 -8.37
N ARG A 97 -12.76 6.91 -7.22
CA ARG A 97 -14.06 6.57 -6.63
C ARG A 97 -14.77 7.83 -6.18
N PRO A 98 -16.11 7.89 -6.39
CA PRO A 98 -16.89 9.07 -6.00
C PRO A 98 -16.82 9.39 -4.50
N GLU A 99 -16.70 8.38 -3.65
CA GLU A 99 -16.63 8.54 -2.20
C GLU A 99 -15.20 8.78 -1.68
N GLY A 100 -14.20 8.75 -2.55
CA GLY A 100 -12.82 9.00 -2.15
C GLY A 100 -12.55 10.49 -1.93
N THR A 101 -11.79 10.81 -0.87
CA THR A 101 -11.40 12.20 -0.60
C THR A 101 -10.28 12.69 -1.51
N GLY A 102 -9.50 11.78 -2.09
CA GLY A 102 -8.32 12.12 -2.87
C GLY A 102 -7.11 12.55 -2.06
N LEU A 103 -7.18 12.43 -0.71
CA LEU A 103 -6.11 12.89 0.16
C LEU A 103 -5.36 11.76 0.85
N GLY A 104 -6.00 10.60 1.08
CA GLY A 104 -5.40 9.51 1.85
C GLY A 104 -4.07 9.01 1.29
N LEU A 105 -3.98 8.83 -0.02
CA LEU A 105 -2.76 8.30 -0.65
C LEU A 105 -1.65 9.35 -0.73
N SER A 106 -1.98 10.64 -0.87
CA SER A 106 -0.96 11.69 -0.83
C SER A 106 -0.37 11.82 0.57
N ILE A 107 -1.19 11.68 1.60
CA ILE A 107 -0.73 11.66 3.00
C ILE A 107 0.17 10.44 3.24
N THR A 108 -0.22 9.28 2.73
CA THR A 108 0.59 8.06 2.80
C THR A 108 1.96 8.29 2.18
N ARG A 109 2.02 8.84 0.98
CA ARG A 109 3.29 9.13 0.31
C ARG A 109 4.16 10.07 1.14
N ASP A 110 3.58 11.12 1.71
CA ASP A 110 4.33 12.08 2.51
C ASP A 110 4.90 11.43 3.77
N ILE A 111 4.13 10.57 4.43
CA ILE A 111 4.60 9.82 5.60
C ILE A 111 5.77 8.93 5.22
N ILE A 112 5.64 8.15 4.16
CA ILE A 112 6.67 7.20 3.75
C ILE A 112 7.92 7.94 3.27
N ASN A 113 7.78 9.05 2.57
CA ASN A 113 8.92 9.87 2.16
C ASN A 113 9.69 10.42 3.37
N ARG A 114 8.99 10.82 4.43
CA ARG A 114 9.63 11.29 5.67
C ARG A 114 10.40 10.18 6.39
N HIS A 115 10.08 8.92 6.11
CA HIS A 115 10.78 7.76 6.63
C HIS A 115 11.86 7.23 5.67
N ASN A 116 12.21 8.01 4.65
CA ASN A 116 13.18 7.64 3.62
C ASN A 116 12.77 6.39 2.83
N GLY A 117 11.48 6.13 2.77
CA GLY A 117 10.92 4.98 2.08
C GLY A 117 10.32 5.34 0.74
N LEU A 118 9.68 4.34 0.15
CA LEU A 118 9.04 4.45 -1.15
C LEU A 118 7.68 3.74 -1.08
N VAL A 119 6.66 4.35 -1.70
CA VAL A 119 5.37 3.71 -1.88
C VAL A 119 5.08 3.57 -3.38
N GLU A 120 4.63 2.39 -3.79
CA GLU A 120 4.36 2.05 -5.17
C GLU A 120 3.01 1.37 -5.29
N CYS A 121 2.41 1.43 -6.48
CA CYS A 121 1.17 0.74 -6.79
C CYS A 121 1.27 0.04 -8.14
N GLN A 122 0.88 -1.22 -8.16
CA GLN A 122 0.70 -1.99 -9.39
C GLN A 122 -0.73 -2.51 -9.38
N SER A 123 -1.45 -2.34 -10.48
CA SER A 123 -2.85 -2.75 -10.53
C SER A 123 -3.23 -3.31 -11.88
N ARG A 124 -4.10 -4.31 -11.83
CA ARG A 124 -4.79 -4.89 -12.97
C ARG A 124 -6.14 -5.38 -12.47
N PRO A 125 -7.12 -5.66 -13.35
CA PRO A 125 -8.38 -6.24 -12.89
C PRO A 125 -8.15 -7.53 -12.09
N GLY A 126 -8.69 -7.58 -10.90
CA GLY A 126 -8.55 -8.72 -10.00
C GLY A 126 -7.33 -8.69 -9.07
N ALA A 127 -6.40 -7.73 -9.23
CA ALA A 127 -5.22 -7.66 -8.37
C ALA A 127 -4.66 -6.25 -8.31
N THR A 128 -4.78 -5.60 -7.16
CA THR A 128 -4.14 -4.32 -6.88
C THR A 128 -3.18 -4.51 -5.71
N CYS A 129 -1.93 -4.11 -5.90
CA CYS A 129 -0.88 -4.25 -4.90
C CYS A 129 -0.26 -2.88 -4.61
N PHE A 130 -0.38 -2.44 -3.37
CA PHE A 130 0.40 -1.32 -2.84
C PHE A 130 1.59 -1.86 -2.09
N SER A 131 2.77 -1.31 -2.36
CA SER A 131 4.01 -1.68 -1.67
C SER A 131 4.57 -0.48 -0.94
N ILE A 132 4.87 -0.66 0.34
CA ILE A 132 5.62 0.30 1.15
C ILE A 132 6.99 -0.33 1.38
N VAL A 133 8.06 0.39 1.03
CA VAL A 133 9.42 -0.09 1.24
C VAL A 133 10.12 0.88 2.18
N LEU A 134 10.69 0.36 3.28
CA LEU A 134 11.30 1.15 4.33
C LEU A 134 12.73 0.65 4.57
N PRO A 135 13.71 1.56 4.71
CA PRO A 135 15.10 1.14 4.93
C PRO A 135 15.29 0.52 6.30
N LEU A 136 16.05 -0.57 6.37
CA LEU A 136 16.48 -1.21 7.62
C LEU A 136 17.96 -1.00 7.89
N ALA A 137 18.76 -0.93 6.82
CA ALA A 137 20.21 -0.75 6.95
C ALA A 137 20.79 -0.06 5.72
#